data_d6d9407f6ffe6bceda3be5ae55c0c52c
#
_entry.id   d6d9407f6ffe6bceda3be5ae55c0c52c
#
_cell.length_a   1.000
_cell.length_b   1.000
_cell.length_c   1.000
_cell.angle_alpha   90.00
_cell.angle_beta   90.00
_cell.angle_gamma   90.00
#
_symmetry.space_group_name_H-M   'P 1'
#
loop_
_entity.id
_entity.type
_entity.pdbx_description
1 polymer ?
#
loop_
_entity_poly.entity_id
_entity_poly.type
_entity_poly.pdbx_seq_one_letter_code
_entity_poly.pdbx_strand_id
1 'polypeptide(L)'
;AGTLPETYKASNGKTYKFKGWYKGKTKPNTLTTTKAPSYAVTYDDNDDLNVVYEEIKVLEFPSRTYQFGFVDESGKRVDASTIDLTYDSWYGIGTEPPNNIPSAWATTKIETGIKANTKNNLKEIIYPVQYLETNSNDSFQFSAVNLRYQLPRIYKSISIQNQQGGFDAAYPYPSILNPSGAEINNTPQYFELKNNGGQEFVFNRTTAAPENVQLPFYLRYVSSFLTGRAMYYTIQGPIYYYLTNRRVTENFVDANGTKITPPTGFTQGKQTVINSDPYTFKQSGTLPDTYTTGGK
;
A
#
# COMPACT_ATOMS: atom_id res chain seq x y z
N ALA A 1 16.57 -48.49 -7.13
CA ALA A 1 15.92 -47.77 -6.04
C ALA A 1 16.38 -46.31 -6.06
N GLY A 2 15.46 -45.41 -6.21
CA GLY A 2 15.73 -43.97 -6.19
C GLY A 2 14.99 -43.27 -5.07
N THR A 3 15.25 -42.01 -4.93
CA THR A 3 14.49 -41.11 -4.06
C THR A 3 13.44 -40.40 -4.90
N LEU A 4 12.19 -40.49 -4.45
CA LEU A 4 11.08 -39.83 -5.15
C LEU A 4 11.22 -38.31 -5.04
N PRO A 5 11.08 -37.54 -6.14
CA PRO A 5 11.17 -36.09 -6.10
C PRO A 5 9.97 -35.48 -5.38
N GLU A 6 10.20 -34.37 -4.72
CA GLU A 6 9.13 -33.59 -4.08
C GLU A 6 8.13 -33.06 -5.12
N THR A 7 8.65 -32.55 -6.22
CA THR A 7 7.88 -32.07 -7.37
C THR A 7 8.56 -32.49 -8.66
N TYR A 8 7.78 -32.64 -9.73
CA TYR A 8 8.34 -32.83 -11.05
C TYR A 8 7.38 -32.32 -12.13
N LYS A 9 7.94 -31.97 -13.30
CA LYS A 9 7.18 -31.60 -14.48
C LYS A 9 7.13 -32.82 -15.41
N ALA A 10 5.92 -33.27 -15.69
CA ALA A 10 5.71 -34.41 -16.58
C ALA A 10 5.79 -34.01 -18.06
N SER A 11 5.90 -34.98 -18.94
CA SER A 11 5.94 -34.77 -20.40
C SER A 11 4.66 -34.13 -20.94
N ASN A 12 3.54 -34.28 -20.23
CA ASN A 12 2.27 -33.61 -20.57
C ASN A 12 2.27 -32.08 -20.22
N GLY A 13 3.38 -31.56 -19.69
CA GLY A 13 3.52 -30.14 -19.28
C GLY A 13 2.96 -29.82 -17.89
N LYS A 14 2.36 -30.78 -17.21
CA LYS A 14 1.80 -30.57 -15.88
C LYS A 14 2.85 -30.78 -14.80
N THR A 15 2.72 -30.08 -13.70
CA THR A 15 3.58 -30.21 -12.51
C THR A 15 2.84 -30.99 -11.44
N TYR A 16 3.54 -31.93 -10.82
CA TYR A 16 2.99 -32.81 -9.79
C TYR A 16 3.81 -32.70 -8.52
N LYS A 17 3.13 -32.78 -7.37
CA LYS A 17 3.72 -32.75 -6.04
C LYS A 17 3.49 -34.07 -5.33
N PHE A 18 4.55 -34.59 -4.70
CA PHE A 18 4.51 -35.83 -3.93
C PHE A 18 3.58 -35.70 -2.72
N LYS A 19 2.65 -36.69 -2.60
CA LYS A 19 1.72 -36.77 -1.46
C LYS A 19 2.01 -37.90 -0.53
N GLY A 20 2.65 -38.92 -1.03
CA GLY A 20 2.97 -40.12 -0.28
C GLY A 20 2.82 -41.40 -1.14
N TRP A 21 2.84 -42.53 -0.48
CA TRP A 21 2.66 -43.80 -1.13
C TRP A 21 1.90 -44.78 -0.24
N TYR A 22 1.36 -45.84 -0.84
CA TYR A 22 0.75 -46.92 -0.11
C TYR A 22 1.00 -48.26 -0.83
N LYS A 23 0.96 -49.34 -0.04
CA LYS A 23 1.03 -50.71 -0.51
C LYS A 23 -0.38 -51.25 -0.70
N GLY A 24 -0.58 -52.04 -1.76
CA GLY A 24 -1.80 -52.80 -1.95
C GLY A 24 -2.81 -52.14 -2.88
N LYS A 25 -4.02 -52.66 -2.92
CA LYS A 25 -5.05 -52.26 -3.88
C LYS A 25 -6.01 -51.22 -3.34
N THR A 26 -6.01 -50.99 -2.04
CA THR A 26 -6.93 -50.03 -1.40
C THR A 26 -6.15 -48.86 -0.82
N LYS A 27 -6.49 -47.68 -1.29
CA LYS A 27 -5.86 -46.44 -0.80
C LYS A 27 -6.30 -46.17 0.65
N PRO A 28 -5.36 -46.06 1.60
CA PRO A 28 -5.68 -45.66 2.98
C PRO A 28 -5.98 -44.19 3.07
N ASN A 29 -6.59 -43.75 4.19
CA ASN A 29 -6.83 -42.31 4.46
C ASN A 29 -5.54 -41.57 4.71
N THR A 30 -4.53 -42.23 5.30
CA THR A 30 -3.23 -41.63 5.59
C THR A 30 -2.16 -42.35 4.77
N LEU A 31 -1.41 -41.54 3.98
CA LEU A 31 -0.32 -42.08 3.15
C LEU A 31 0.99 -42.10 3.94
N THR A 32 1.86 -43.03 3.60
CA THR A 32 3.25 -43.01 4.07
C THR A 32 4.01 -41.98 3.24
N THR A 33 4.82 -41.14 3.90
CA THR A 33 5.44 -39.97 3.26
C THR A 33 6.95 -40.07 3.07
N THR A 34 7.55 -41.22 3.34
CA THR A 34 8.97 -41.48 3.04
C THR A 34 9.20 -41.47 1.53
N LYS A 35 10.32 -40.89 1.08
CA LYS A 35 10.62 -40.76 -0.36
C LYS A 35 11.41 -41.91 -0.95
N ALA A 36 11.66 -42.92 -0.15
CA ALA A 36 12.28 -44.17 -0.57
C ALA A 36 11.43 -45.33 -0.07
N PRO A 37 10.30 -45.67 -0.75
CA PRO A 37 9.38 -46.68 -0.29
C PRO A 37 10.03 -48.04 -0.12
N SER A 38 9.73 -48.68 1.01
CA SER A 38 10.24 -50.01 1.32
C SER A 38 9.24 -50.71 2.23
N TYR A 39 8.95 -51.97 1.93
CA TYR A 39 8.06 -52.83 2.74
C TYR A 39 8.31 -54.30 2.46
N ALA A 40 7.97 -55.16 3.42
CA ALA A 40 7.98 -56.59 3.21
C ALA A 40 6.78 -57.01 2.37
N VAL A 41 7.01 -57.85 1.37
CA VAL A 41 5.93 -58.43 0.57
C VAL A 41 5.22 -59.57 1.31
N THR A 42 3.93 -59.68 1.08
CA THR A 42 3.05 -60.66 1.76
C THR A 42 2.62 -61.82 0.87
N TYR A 43 2.96 -61.78 -0.43
CA TYR A 43 2.68 -62.86 -1.41
C TYR A 43 1.20 -63.16 -1.59
N ASP A 44 0.33 -62.16 -1.37
CA ASP A 44 -1.13 -62.28 -1.45
C ASP A 44 -1.75 -61.49 -2.60
N ASP A 45 -0.93 -61.11 -3.59
CA ASP A 45 -1.32 -60.26 -4.72
C ASP A 45 -1.78 -58.86 -4.29
N ASN A 46 -1.40 -58.42 -3.07
CA ASN A 46 -1.70 -57.09 -2.53
C ASN A 46 -0.41 -56.33 -2.22
N ASP A 47 0.63 -56.54 -3.04
CA ASP A 47 1.98 -56.03 -2.79
C ASP A 47 2.36 -54.86 -3.72
N ASP A 48 1.42 -54.35 -4.50
CA ASP A 48 1.70 -53.24 -5.41
C ASP A 48 2.11 -51.97 -4.67
N LEU A 49 3.10 -51.26 -5.22
CA LEU A 49 3.47 -49.93 -4.77
C LEU A 49 2.68 -48.88 -5.57
N ASN A 50 1.95 -48.05 -4.85
CA ASN A 50 1.23 -46.93 -5.44
C ASN A 50 1.83 -45.64 -4.93
N VAL A 51 2.46 -44.88 -5.83
CA VAL A 51 3.05 -43.58 -5.51
C VAL A 51 2.07 -42.50 -5.92
N VAL A 52 1.67 -41.68 -4.97
CA VAL A 52 0.63 -40.67 -5.14
C VAL A 52 1.26 -39.29 -5.34
N TYR A 53 1.00 -38.72 -6.50
CA TYR A 53 1.32 -37.35 -6.85
C TYR A 53 0.03 -36.59 -7.17
N GLU A 54 -0.02 -35.35 -6.79
CA GLU A 54 -1.15 -34.44 -7.06
C GLU A 54 -0.74 -33.36 -8.03
N GLU A 55 -1.57 -33.12 -9.04
CA GLU A 55 -1.33 -31.98 -9.94
C GLU A 55 -1.41 -30.68 -9.17
N ILE A 56 -0.38 -29.86 -9.36
CA ILE A 56 -0.35 -28.50 -8.83
C ILE A 56 -0.14 -27.50 -9.96
N LYS A 57 -0.55 -26.27 -9.74
CA LYS A 57 -0.14 -25.11 -10.54
C LYS A 57 0.68 -24.18 -9.71
N VAL A 58 1.63 -23.53 -10.36
CA VAL A 58 2.46 -22.50 -9.74
C VAL A 58 2.01 -21.17 -10.30
N LEU A 59 1.44 -20.33 -9.43
CA LEU A 59 1.07 -18.97 -9.78
C LEU A 59 2.26 -18.08 -9.48
N GLU A 60 2.76 -17.39 -10.49
CA GLU A 60 3.88 -16.49 -10.37
C GLU A 60 3.37 -15.06 -10.16
N PHE A 61 3.91 -14.40 -9.13
CA PHE A 61 3.72 -12.98 -8.88
C PHE A 61 5.06 -12.28 -9.14
N PRO A 62 5.26 -11.64 -10.30
CA PRO A 62 6.46 -10.87 -10.56
C PRO A 62 6.60 -9.71 -9.57
N SER A 63 7.84 -9.25 -9.34
CA SER A 63 8.09 -8.11 -8.47
C SER A 63 7.42 -6.84 -9.01
N ARG A 64 6.85 -6.04 -8.10
CA ARG A 64 6.27 -4.73 -8.40
C ARG A 64 6.68 -3.73 -7.35
N THR A 65 6.97 -2.51 -7.79
CA THR A 65 7.36 -1.41 -6.92
C THR A 65 6.45 -0.22 -7.17
N TYR A 66 5.91 0.35 -6.10
CA TYR A 66 5.10 1.56 -6.13
C TYR A 66 5.84 2.65 -5.37
N GLN A 67 5.90 3.86 -5.95
CA GLN A 67 6.72 4.93 -5.46
C GLN A 67 5.89 6.15 -5.10
N PHE A 68 6.26 6.79 -3.99
CA PHE A 68 5.58 7.96 -3.46
C PHE A 68 6.59 9.05 -3.11
N GLY A 69 6.31 10.27 -3.55
CA GLY A 69 7.12 11.43 -3.23
C GLY A 69 6.30 12.52 -2.53
N PHE A 70 6.98 13.55 -2.06
CA PHE A 70 6.37 14.60 -1.27
C PHE A 70 6.81 15.97 -1.76
N VAL A 71 5.85 16.88 -1.83
CA VAL A 71 6.05 18.24 -2.32
C VAL A 71 5.52 19.21 -1.27
N ASP A 72 6.31 20.22 -0.92
CA ASP A 72 5.85 21.26 0.01
C ASP A 72 4.97 22.29 -0.70
N GLU A 73 4.41 23.21 0.10
CA GLU A 73 3.51 24.23 -0.44
C GLU A 73 4.20 25.29 -1.31
N SER A 74 5.54 25.32 -1.31
CA SER A 74 6.32 26.15 -2.24
C SER A 74 6.61 25.47 -3.57
N GLY A 75 6.17 24.21 -3.75
CA GLY A 75 6.41 23.44 -4.96
C GLY A 75 7.74 22.70 -4.98
N LYS A 76 8.44 22.60 -3.85
CA LYS A 76 9.72 21.90 -3.73
C LYS A 76 9.53 20.49 -3.20
N ARG A 77 10.38 19.59 -3.66
CA ARG A 77 10.45 18.23 -3.13
C ARG A 77 10.93 18.25 -1.67
N VAL A 78 10.23 17.50 -0.85
CA VAL A 78 10.63 17.21 0.53
C VAL A 78 11.47 15.95 0.55
N ASP A 79 12.52 15.94 1.38
CA ASP A 79 13.36 14.76 1.56
C ASP A 79 12.51 13.59 2.10
N ALA A 80 12.32 12.57 1.29
CA ALA A 80 11.48 11.44 1.64
C ALA A 80 12.01 10.65 2.84
N SER A 81 13.30 10.74 3.16
CA SER A 81 13.87 10.08 4.34
C SER A 81 13.38 10.67 5.66
N THR A 82 12.82 11.90 5.63
CA THR A 82 12.25 12.57 6.81
C THR A 82 10.81 12.13 7.11
N ILE A 83 10.19 11.40 6.22
CA ILE A 83 8.81 10.93 6.35
C ILE A 83 8.84 9.42 6.46
N ASP A 84 8.19 8.87 7.49
CA ASP A 84 8.06 7.42 7.62
C ASP A 84 6.73 6.98 6.99
N LEU A 85 6.80 6.02 6.09
CA LEU A 85 5.64 5.31 5.56
C LEU A 85 5.66 3.90 6.12
N THR A 86 4.60 3.56 6.84
CA THR A 86 4.37 2.22 7.38
C THR A 86 3.06 1.68 6.83
N TYR A 87 3.03 0.41 6.52
CA TYR A 87 1.84 -0.24 5.99
C TYR A 87 1.74 -1.67 6.46
N ASP A 88 0.59 -2.27 6.22
CA ASP A 88 0.35 -3.69 6.46
C ASP A 88 0.25 -4.40 5.11
N SER A 89 0.79 -5.60 5.04
CA SER A 89 0.64 -6.46 3.86
C SER A 89 -0.49 -7.45 4.11
N TRP A 90 -1.52 -7.38 3.29
CA TRP A 90 -2.67 -8.26 3.35
C TRP A 90 -2.61 -9.28 2.21
N TYR A 91 -2.89 -10.52 2.55
CA TYR A 91 -3.02 -11.61 1.60
C TYR A 91 -4.35 -12.33 1.81
N GLY A 92 -5.10 -12.54 0.73
CA GLY A 92 -6.39 -13.20 0.80
C GLY A 92 -6.62 -14.20 -0.31
N ILE A 93 -7.55 -15.10 -0.07
CA ILE A 93 -8.04 -16.10 -1.02
C ILE A 93 -9.50 -15.81 -1.29
N GLY A 94 -9.90 -15.86 -2.55
CA GLY A 94 -11.27 -15.65 -2.96
C GLY A 94 -11.59 -16.40 -4.24
N THR A 95 -12.85 -16.27 -4.68
CA THR A 95 -13.32 -16.87 -5.93
C THR A 95 -13.36 -15.83 -7.05
N GLU A 96 -13.33 -16.28 -8.29
CA GLU A 96 -13.53 -15.41 -9.46
C GLU A 96 -14.98 -14.91 -9.57
N PRO A 97 -15.20 -13.66 -10.07
CA PRO A 97 -14.18 -12.68 -10.43
C PRO A 97 -13.60 -11.99 -9.19
N PRO A 98 -12.31 -11.67 -9.18
CA PRO A 98 -11.71 -10.94 -8.08
C PRO A 98 -12.27 -9.51 -8.02
N ASN A 99 -12.44 -9.00 -6.80
CA ASN A 99 -12.83 -7.63 -6.54
C ASN A 99 -11.84 -6.95 -5.59
N ASN A 100 -11.96 -5.64 -5.43
CA ASN A 100 -11.07 -4.86 -4.57
C ASN A 100 -11.65 -4.58 -3.17
N ILE A 101 -12.58 -5.41 -2.71
CA ILE A 101 -13.16 -5.34 -1.37
C ILE A 101 -12.48 -6.42 -0.52
N PRO A 102 -11.56 -6.06 0.40
CA PRO A 102 -10.85 -7.07 1.20
C PRO A 102 -11.78 -7.96 2.02
N SER A 103 -12.89 -7.41 2.51
CA SER A 103 -13.88 -8.17 3.30
C SER A 103 -14.60 -9.26 2.50
N ALA A 104 -14.58 -9.21 1.17
CA ALA A 104 -15.16 -10.25 0.31
C ALA A 104 -14.22 -11.46 0.11
N TRP A 105 -13.00 -11.37 0.65
CA TRP A 105 -11.97 -12.39 0.54
C TRP A 105 -11.66 -12.97 1.91
N ALA A 106 -11.43 -14.27 1.97
CA ALA A 106 -10.93 -14.87 3.20
C ALA A 106 -9.51 -14.37 3.46
N THR A 107 -9.30 -13.68 4.56
CA THR A 107 -7.97 -13.24 4.97
C THR A 107 -7.14 -14.46 5.34
N THR A 108 -6.01 -14.66 4.68
CA THR A 108 -5.08 -15.76 4.97
C THR A 108 -3.95 -15.28 5.86
N LYS A 109 -3.44 -14.06 5.61
CA LYS A 109 -2.32 -13.52 6.35
C LYS A 109 -2.33 -11.98 6.32
N ILE A 110 -2.00 -11.38 7.45
CA ILE A 110 -1.69 -9.96 7.57
C ILE A 110 -0.33 -9.83 8.25
N GLU A 111 0.60 -9.13 7.61
CA GLU A 111 1.83 -8.67 8.23
C GLU A 111 1.70 -7.19 8.52
N THR A 112 1.91 -6.80 9.77
CA THR A 112 1.70 -5.42 10.23
C THR A 112 3.02 -4.68 10.40
N GLY A 113 2.97 -3.35 10.25
CA GLY A 113 4.08 -2.47 10.60
C GLY A 113 5.29 -2.58 9.68
N ILE A 114 5.08 -2.83 8.39
CA ILE A 114 6.17 -2.88 7.42
C ILE A 114 6.58 -1.45 7.07
N LYS A 115 7.87 -1.15 7.20
CA LYS A 115 8.42 0.15 6.83
C LYS A 115 8.80 0.18 5.35
N ALA A 116 8.30 1.18 4.62
CA ALA A 116 8.69 1.40 3.25
C ALA A 116 10.13 1.89 3.17
N ASN A 117 10.85 1.43 2.16
CA ASN A 117 12.22 1.89 1.87
C ASN A 117 12.20 3.30 1.30
N THR A 118 13.31 4.02 1.48
CA THR A 118 13.58 5.27 0.77
C THR A 118 14.64 5.02 -0.28
N LYS A 119 14.36 5.39 -1.53
CA LYS A 119 15.29 5.29 -2.64
C LYS A 119 15.05 6.41 -3.64
N ASN A 120 16.12 7.11 -4.03
CA ASN A 120 16.04 8.23 -4.99
C ASN A 120 15.01 9.28 -4.58
N ASN A 121 14.99 9.61 -3.31
CA ASN A 121 14.07 10.58 -2.72
C ASN A 121 12.59 10.21 -2.90
N LEU A 122 12.27 8.92 -2.88
CA LEU A 122 10.90 8.39 -2.94
C LEU A 122 10.76 7.29 -1.89
N LYS A 123 9.56 7.15 -1.33
CA LYS A 123 9.17 5.96 -0.57
C LYS A 123 8.76 4.88 -1.53
N GLU A 124 9.14 3.64 -1.25
CA GLU A 124 8.80 2.49 -2.09
C GLU A 124 8.04 1.44 -1.30
N ILE A 125 6.91 1.00 -1.86
CA ILE A 125 6.24 -0.24 -1.45
C ILE A 125 6.61 -1.29 -2.49
N ILE A 126 7.28 -2.35 -2.03
CA ILE A 126 7.81 -3.39 -2.91
C ILE A 126 7.04 -4.69 -2.67
N TYR A 127 6.44 -5.22 -3.73
CA TYR A 127 5.95 -6.59 -3.76
C TYR A 127 7.04 -7.47 -4.36
N PRO A 128 7.68 -8.35 -3.57
CA PRO A 128 8.73 -9.21 -4.10
C PRO A 128 8.16 -10.28 -5.00
N VAL A 129 9.03 -10.91 -5.80
CA VAL A 129 8.67 -12.09 -6.56
C VAL A 129 8.17 -13.17 -5.60
N GLN A 130 7.02 -13.76 -5.92
CA GLN A 130 6.45 -14.85 -5.16
C GLN A 130 5.92 -15.95 -6.08
N TYR A 131 5.96 -17.17 -5.58
CA TYR A 131 5.42 -18.35 -6.26
C TYR A 131 4.46 -19.05 -5.30
N LEU A 132 3.23 -19.25 -5.74
CA LEU A 132 2.22 -19.96 -4.96
C LEU A 132 1.84 -21.26 -5.66
N GLU A 133 1.97 -22.35 -4.95
CA GLU A 133 1.46 -23.65 -5.39
C GLU A 133 -0.03 -23.75 -5.04
N THR A 134 -0.85 -24.17 -6.00
CA THR A 134 -2.28 -24.39 -5.78
C THR A 134 -2.80 -25.51 -6.64
N ASN A 135 -3.80 -26.21 -6.12
CA ASN A 135 -4.61 -27.21 -6.84
C ASN A 135 -6.08 -26.78 -6.91
N SER A 136 -6.38 -25.56 -6.47
CA SER A 136 -7.74 -25.01 -6.43
C SER A 136 -7.99 -24.01 -7.55
N ASN A 137 -9.25 -23.65 -7.75
CA ASN A 137 -9.67 -22.60 -8.68
C ASN A 137 -9.71 -21.21 -8.01
N ASP A 138 -9.20 -21.09 -6.79
CA ASP A 138 -9.22 -19.85 -6.07
C ASP A 138 -8.27 -18.82 -6.68
N SER A 139 -8.62 -17.57 -6.52
CA SER A 139 -7.76 -16.43 -6.80
C SER A 139 -7.05 -15.99 -5.54
N PHE A 140 -5.83 -15.49 -5.69
CA PHE A 140 -5.00 -15.00 -4.60
C PHE A 140 -4.76 -13.51 -4.81
N GLN A 141 -4.86 -12.73 -3.75
CA GLN A 141 -4.66 -11.29 -3.81
C GLN A 141 -3.72 -10.82 -2.72
N PHE A 142 -2.77 -9.98 -3.12
CA PHE A 142 -1.93 -9.20 -2.20
C PHE A 142 -2.29 -7.74 -2.30
N SER A 143 -2.23 -7.05 -1.18
CA SER A 143 -2.40 -5.60 -1.15
C SER A 143 -1.66 -4.99 0.03
N ALA A 144 -1.10 -3.79 -0.18
CA ALA A 144 -0.72 -2.94 0.93
C ALA A 144 -1.97 -2.26 1.47
N VAL A 145 -2.17 -2.32 2.77
CA VAL A 145 -3.32 -1.72 3.44
C VAL A 145 -2.85 -0.93 4.66
N ASN A 146 -3.72 -0.08 5.19
CA ASN A 146 -3.44 0.72 6.39
C ASN A 146 -2.16 1.56 6.25
N LEU A 147 -1.99 2.21 5.10
CA LEU A 147 -0.85 3.09 4.88
C LEU A 147 -0.89 4.25 5.87
N ARG A 148 0.23 4.47 6.57
CA ARG A 148 0.37 5.50 7.60
C ARG A 148 1.64 6.29 7.34
N TYR A 149 1.51 7.61 7.35
CA TYR A 149 2.59 8.55 7.11
C TYR A 149 2.86 9.33 8.39
N GLN A 150 4.10 9.32 8.85
CA GLN A 150 4.56 10.10 10.00
C GLN A 150 5.34 11.30 9.47
N LEU A 151 4.84 12.50 9.70
CA LEU A 151 5.41 13.74 9.17
C LEU A 151 6.29 14.45 10.20
N PRO A 152 7.35 15.15 9.74
CA PRO A 152 8.03 16.13 10.57
C PRO A 152 7.04 17.17 11.13
N ARG A 153 7.31 17.68 12.34
CA ARG A 153 6.39 18.57 13.09
C ARG A 153 6.15 19.92 12.43
N ILE A 154 6.97 20.32 11.47
CA ILE A 154 6.73 21.57 10.73
C ILE A 154 5.52 21.47 9.78
N TYR A 155 5.09 20.26 9.44
CA TYR A 155 3.96 20.05 8.54
C TYR A 155 2.67 19.82 9.33
N LYS A 156 1.63 20.53 8.92
CA LYS A 156 0.28 20.43 9.50
C LYS A 156 -0.54 19.33 8.86
N SER A 157 -0.36 19.10 7.57
CA SER A 157 -1.17 18.15 6.82
C SER A 157 -0.46 17.61 5.58
N ILE A 158 -0.98 16.52 5.06
CA ILE A 158 -0.60 15.91 3.80
C ILE A 158 -1.87 15.57 3.02
N SER A 159 -1.86 15.79 1.71
CA SER A 159 -3.01 15.52 0.86
C SER A 159 -2.59 14.99 -0.50
N ILE A 160 -3.54 14.32 -1.18
CA ILE A 160 -3.33 13.76 -2.51
C ILE A 160 -3.31 14.87 -3.56
N GLN A 161 -4.09 15.92 -3.34
CA GLN A 161 -4.16 17.09 -4.22
C GLN A 161 -3.54 18.31 -3.54
N ASN A 162 -3.09 19.27 -4.36
CA ASN A 162 -2.57 20.54 -3.86
C ASN A 162 -3.68 21.41 -3.26
N GLN A 163 -3.33 22.59 -2.73
CA GLN A 163 -4.29 23.49 -2.07
C GLN A 163 -5.38 24.02 -3.00
N GLN A 164 -5.15 23.98 -4.31
CA GLN A 164 -6.12 24.41 -5.33
C GLN A 164 -7.01 23.24 -5.80
N GLY A 165 -6.87 22.08 -5.18
CA GLY A 165 -7.67 20.89 -5.55
C GLY A 165 -7.21 20.18 -6.81
N GLY A 166 -5.98 20.41 -7.24
CA GLY A 166 -5.39 19.79 -8.43
C GLY A 166 -3.99 19.25 -8.18
N PHE A 167 -3.15 19.35 -9.19
CA PHE A 167 -1.77 18.86 -9.15
C PHE A 167 -0.83 19.91 -9.74
N ASP A 168 0.36 20.05 -9.17
CA ASP A 168 1.39 20.92 -9.73
C ASP A 168 1.86 20.34 -11.07
N ALA A 169 2.16 21.22 -12.03
CA ALA A 169 2.58 20.79 -13.37
C ALA A 169 3.86 19.94 -13.34
N ALA A 170 4.77 20.20 -12.39
CA ALA A 170 5.99 19.43 -12.21
C ALA A 170 5.75 18.06 -11.54
N TYR A 171 4.61 17.88 -10.89
CA TYR A 171 4.28 16.67 -10.13
C TYR A 171 2.86 16.23 -10.46
N PRO A 172 2.59 15.84 -11.71
CA PRO A 172 1.26 15.43 -12.12
C PRO A 172 0.87 14.09 -11.48
N TYR A 173 -0.43 13.87 -11.37
CA TYR A 173 -0.93 12.57 -10.99
C TYR A 173 -0.66 11.59 -12.14
N PRO A 174 0.00 10.45 -11.90
CA PRO A 174 0.40 9.57 -13.00
C PRO A 174 -0.77 8.82 -13.61
N SER A 175 -0.65 8.45 -14.87
CA SER A 175 -1.57 7.52 -15.52
C SER A 175 -1.46 6.14 -14.88
N ILE A 176 -2.61 5.50 -14.70
CA ILE A 176 -2.70 4.15 -14.14
C ILE A 176 -3.33 3.26 -15.19
N LEU A 177 -2.65 2.18 -15.52
CA LEU A 177 -3.10 1.20 -16.51
C LEU A 177 -3.66 -0.04 -15.80
N ASN A 178 -4.75 -0.56 -16.33
CA ASN A 178 -5.32 -1.81 -15.87
C ASN A 178 -4.48 -3.01 -16.35
N PRO A 179 -4.78 -4.24 -15.90
CA PRO A 179 -4.00 -5.42 -16.31
C PRO A 179 -3.94 -5.68 -17.82
N SER A 180 -4.88 -5.15 -18.60
CA SER A 180 -4.88 -5.27 -20.06
C SER A 180 -4.12 -4.14 -20.76
N GLY A 181 -3.57 -3.17 -20.02
CA GLY A 181 -2.81 -2.05 -20.56
C GLY A 181 -3.65 -0.82 -20.90
N ALA A 182 -4.95 -0.84 -20.63
CA ALA A 182 -5.81 0.32 -20.85
C ALA A 182 -5.75 1.30 -19.67
N GLU A 183 -5.76 2.59 -19.97
CA GLU A 183 -5.82 3.62 -18.95
C GLU A 183 -7.16 3.60 -18.22
N ILE A 184 -7.10 3.69 -16.87
CA ILE A 184 -8.30 3.76 -16.04
C ILE A 184 -8.48 5.18 -15.50
N ASN A 185 -9.74 5.55 -15.25
CA ASN A 185 -10.05 6.74 -14.49
C ASN A 185 -9.90 6.42 -13.01
N ASN A 186 -8.75 6.75 -12.46
CA ASN A 186 -8.48 6.64 -11.03
C ASN A 186 -8.73 7.99 -10.37
N THR A 187 -9.86 8.10 -9.69
CA THR A 187 -10.32 9.37 -9.10
C THR A 187 -9.61 9.61 -7.77
N PRO A 188 -8.65 10.56 -7.73
CA PRO A 188 -7.87 10.81 -6.50
C PRO A 188 -8.72 11.29 -5.33
N GLN A 189 -9.89 11.91 -5.58
CA GLN A 189 -10.82 12.34 -4.54
C GLN A 189 -11.53 11.19 -3.81
N TYR A 190 -11.37 9.95 -4.24
CA TYR A 190 -11.92 8.80 -3.52
C TYR A 190 -11.15 8.45 -2.26
N PHE A 191 -9.97 9.02 -2.09
CA PHE A 191 -9.10 8.77 -0.95
C PHE A 191 -8.58 10.07 -0.36
N GLU A 192 -8.26 10.02 0.92
CA GLU A 192 -7.68 11.13 1.68
C GLU A 192 -6.65 10.62 2.67
N LEU A 193 -5.82 11.52 3.14
CA LEU A 193 -4.87 11.28 4.23
C LEU A 193 -5.39 12.00 5.46
N LYS A 194 -5.93 11.23 6.40
CA LYS A 194 -6.61 11.76 7.59
C LYS A 194 -5.70 11.71 8.80
N ASN A 195 -5.65 12.80 9.56
CA ASN A 195 -4.89 12.85 10.80
C ASN A 195 -5.45 11.84 11.81
N ASN A 196 -4.57 11.00 12.34
CA ASN A 196 -4.88 9.96 13.34
C ASN A 196 -4.30 10.31 14.71
N GLY A 197 -4.00 11.57 14.94
CA GLY A 197 -3.35 12.05 16.15
C GLY A 197 -1.87 12.41 15.92
N GLY A 198 -1.39 13.50 16.55
CA GLY A 198 -0.03 13.98 16.39
C GLY A 198 0.33 14.23 14.91
N GLN A 199 1.42 13.64 14.47
CA GLN A 199 1.95 13.79 13.11
C GLN A 199 1.67 12.56 12.23
N GLU A 200 0.81 11.64 12.68
CA GLU A 200 0.42 10.46 11.90
C GLU A 200 -0.82 10.75 11.05
N PHE A 201 -0.73 10.38 9.78
CA PHE A 201 -1.83 10.50 8.81
C PHE A 201 -2.06 9.14 8.17
N VAL A 202 -3.33 8.71 8.14
CA VAL A 202 -3.72 7.42 7.58
C VAL A 202 -4.46 7.60 6.26
N PHE A 203 -4.22 6.69 5.35
CA PHE A 203 -4.85 6.66 4.05
C PHE A 203 -6.24 6.03 4.17
N ASN A 204 -7.28 6.81 3.90
CA ASN A 204 -8.67 6.43 4.06
C ASN A 204 -9.50 6.70 2.81
N ARG A 205 -10.59 5.94 2.68
CA ARG A 205 -11.65 6.26 1.71
C ARG A 205 -12.39 7.52 2.13
N THR A 206 -12.79 8.31 1.14
CA THR A 206 -13.73 9.41 1.33
C THR A 206 -15.17 8.93 1.14
N THR A 207 -16.13 9.78 1.52
CA THR A 207 -17.56 9.51 1.27
C THR A 207 -17.92 9.53 -0.21
N ALA A 208 -17.08 10.13 -1.06
CA ALA A 208 -17.29 10.15 -2.52
C ALA A 208 -16.93 8.81 -3.18
N ALA A 209 -16.18 7.93 -2.50
CA ALA A 209 -15.76 6.66 -3.07
C ALA A 209 -16.96 5.70 -3.18
N PRO A 210 -17.18 5.08 -4.36
CA PRO A 210 -18.17 4.02 -4.49
C PRO A 210 -17.84 2.86 -3.54
N GLU A 211 -18.86 2.13 -3.09
CA GLU A 211 -18.68 1.06 -2.11
C GLU A 211 -17.78 -0.08 -2.63
N ASN A 212 -17.77 -0.31 -3.93
CA ASN A 212 -16.89 -1.31 -4.56
C ASN A 212 -15.43 -0.85 -4.67
N VAL A 213 -15.10 0.38 -4.33
CA VAL A 213 -13.75 0.92 -4.31
C VAL A 213 -13.26 1.02 -2.86
N GLN A 214 -12.61 -0.04 -2.35
CA GLN A 214 -12.13 -0.12 -0.97
C GLN A 214 -10.64 0.17 -0.86
N LEU A 215 -9.89 -0.11 -1.93
CA LEU A 215 -8.44 0.08 -2.01
C LEU A 215 -8.09 0.81 -3.29
N PRO A 216 -6.99 1.58 -3.31
CA PRO A 216 -6.45 2.09 -4.57
C PRO A 216 -6.14 0.94 -5.51
N PHE A 217 -6.53 1.06 -6.77
CA PHE A 217 -6.33 -0.01 -7.75
C PHE A 217 -4.88 -0.42 -7.88
N TYR A 218 -3.95 0.54 -7.83
CA TYR A 218 -2.52 0.28 -7.98
C TYR A 218 -1.90 -0.52 -6.84
N LEU A 219 -2.56 -0.62 -5.69
CA LEU A 219 -2.08 -1.42 -4.56
C LEU A 219 -2.56 -2.87 -4.61
N ARG A 220 -3.32 -3.22 -5.63
CA ARG A 220 -3.94 -4.53 -5.74
C ARG A 220 -3.18 -5.40 -6.74
N TYR A 221 -2.82 -6.59 -6.29
CA TYR A 221 -2.06 -7.54 -7.08
C TYR A 221 -2.71 -8.93 -6.97
N VAL A 222 -3.29 -9.42 -8.07
CA VAL A 222 -4.13 -10.59 -8.08
C VAL A 222 -3.57 -11.64 -9.02
N SER A 223 -3.61 -12.90 -8.63
CA SER A 223 -3.38 -14.04 -9.51
C SER A 223 -4.50 -15.06 -9.36
N SER A 224 -4.88 -15.68 -10.45
CA SER A 224 -5.98 -16.62 -10.52
C SER A 224 -5.53 -17.93 -11.14
N PHE A 225 -5.99 -19.05 -10.57
CA PHE A 225 -5.81 -20.36 -11.16
C PHE A 225 -6.41 -20.44 -12.56
N LEU A 226 -7.59 -19.82 -12.77
CA LEU A 226 -8.29 -19.86 -14.04
C LEU A 226 -7.54 -19.13 -15.15
N THR A 227 -6.96 -17.98 -14.84
CA THR A 227 -6.17 -17.20 -15.81
C THR A 227 -4.73 -17.67 -15.92
N GLY A 228 -4.21 -18.32 -14.87
CA GLY A 228 -2.83 -18.80 -14.79
C GLY A 228 -1.79 -17.69 -14.78
N ARG A 229 -2.19 -16.43 -14.53
CA ARG A 229 -1.28 -15.27 -14.55
C ARG A 229 -1.65 -14.24 -13.48
N ALA A 230 -0.64 -13.47 -13.10
CA ALA A 230 -0.83 -12.32 -12.23
C ALA A 230 -1.48 -11.17 -12.98
N MET A 231 -2.40 -10.49 -12.30
CA MET A 231 -3.08 -9.28 -12.79
C MET A 231 -2.80 -8.14 -11.82
N TYR A 232 -2.28 -7.05 -12.33
CA TYR A 232 -1.94 -5.88 -11.52
C TYR A 232 -2.10 -4.61 -12.34
N TYR A 233 -2.25 -3.50 -11.63
CA TYR A 233 -2.30 -2.18 -12.23
C TYR A 233 -0.90 -1.60 -12.27
N THR A 234 -0.57 -0.91 -13.37
CA THR A 234 0.72 -0.27 -13.57
C THR A 234 0.58 1.24 -13.41
N ILE A 235 1.43 1.83 -12.57
CA ILE A 235 1.49 3.28 -12.41
C ILE A 235 2.63 3.79 -13.27
N GLN A 236 2.34 4.81 -14.11
CA GLN A 236 3.34 5.39 -15.01
C GLN A 236 4.06 6.57 -14.36
N GLY A 237 4.61 6.36 -13.19
CA GLY A 237 5.39 7.33 -12.44
C GLY A 237 5.09 7.30 -10.95
N PRO A 238 5.83 8.08 -10.15
CA PRO A 238 5.54 8.22 -8.74
C PRO A 238 4.23 8.95 -8.50
N ILE A 239 3.58 8.67 -7.36
CA ILE A 239 2.49 9.48 -6.83
C ILE A 239 3.11 10.49 -5.88
N TYR A 240 2.82 11.77 -6.08
CA TYR A 240 3.28 12.83 -5.20
C TYR A 240 2.15 13.31 -4.29
N TYR A 241 2.46 13.42 -2.99
CA TYR A 241 1.56 14.00 -2.01
C TYR A 241 2.02 15.40 -1.66
N TYR A 242 1.07 16.26 -1.28
CA TYR A 242 1.29 17.69 -1.03
C TYR A 242 1.22 17.96 0.46
N LEU A 243 2.27 18.60 0.99
CA LEU A 243 2.40 18.94 2.40
C LEU A 243 2.06 20.41 2.62
N THR A 244 1.39 20.68 3.73
CA THR A 244 1.11 22.04 4.19
C THR A 244 1.88 22.30 5.46
N ASN A 245 2.59 23.42 5.53
CA ASN A 245 3.37 23.81 6.69
C ASN A 245 2.49 24.39 7.80
N ARG A 246 2.95 24.26 9.04
CA ARG A 246 2.40 25.05 10.15
C ARG A 246 2.80 26.52 9.98
N ARG A 247 2.01 27.39 10.58
CA ARG A 247 2.20 28.83 10.52
C ARG A 247 2.13 29.45 11.89
N VAL A 248 2.80 30.61 12.03
CA VAL A 248 2.55 31.53 13.11
C VAL A 248 1.60 32.59 12.58
N THR A 249 0.51 32.82 13.28
CA THR A 249 -0.47 33.85 12.93
C THR A 249 -0.35 35.01 13.93
N GLU A 250 -0.19 36.23 13.43
CA GLU A 250 -0.11 37.45 14.24
C GLU A 250 -1.51 38.01 14.45
N ASN A 251 -1.99 37.95 15.67
CA ASN A 251 -3.30 38.47 16.03
C ASN A 251 -3.15 39.71 16.89
N PHE A 252 -3.81 40.79 16.50
CA PHE A 252 -3.93 42.03 17.30
C PHE A 252 -5.31 41.97 17.98
N VAL A 253 -5.29 41.97 19.31
CA VAL A 253 -6.49 41.74 20.12
C VAL A 253 -6.55 42.74 21.27
N ASP A 254 -7.78 43.01 21.76
CA ASP A 254 -8.00 43.74 22.98
C ASP A 254 -7.78 42.88 24.24
N ALA A 255 -8.05 43.47 25.41
CA ALA A 255 -7.87 42.77 26.67
C ALA A 255 -8.79 41.55 26.83
N ASN A 256 -9.86 41.41 26.05
CA ASN A 256 -10.80 40.29 26.06
C ASN A 256 -10.48 39.27 24.97
N GLY A 257 -9.41 39.46 24.21
CA GLY A 257 -9.05 38.57 23.10
C GLY A 257 -9.83 38.85 21.81
N THR A 258 -10.61 39.92 21.75
CA THR A 258 -11.36 40.28 20.54
C THR A 258 -10.42 40.96 19.55
N LYS A 259 -10.51 40.58 18.28
CA LYS A 259 -9.67 41.17 17.22
C LYS A 259 -9.95 42.65 17.04
N ILE A 260 -8.88 43.44 16.93
CA ILE A 260 -8.92 44.88 16.70
C ILE A 260 -8.18 45.25 15.43
N THR A 261 -8.40 46.47 14.95
CA THR A 261 -7.62 47.00 13.83
C THR A 261 -6.18 47.19 14.28
N PRO A 262 -5.18 46.64 13.57
CA PRO A 262 -3.79 46.75 13.97
C PRO A 262 -3.25 48.17 13.74
N PRO A 263 -2.10 48.53 14.37
CA PRO A 263 -1.40 49.77 14.06
C PRO A 263 -1.00 49.83 12.58
N THR A 264 -0.81 51.04 12.08
CA THR A 264 -0.33 51.26 10.71
C THR A 264 1.01 50.55 10.48
N GLY A 265 1.11 49.83 9.38
CA GLY A 265 2.29 49.03 9.03
C GLY A 265 2.25 47.58 9.54
N PHE A 266 1.20 47.23 10.28
CA PHE A 266 0.98 45.86 10.77
C PHE A 266 -0.29 45.30 10.16
N THR A 267 -0.36 43.99 10.07
CA THR A 267 -1.47 43.28 9.42
C THR A 267 -2.13 42.33 10.42
N GLN A 268 -3.46 42.45 10.56
CA GLN A 268 -4.25 41.50 11.32
C GLN A 268 -4.25 40.16 10.61
N GLY A 269 -3.90 39.09 11.33
CA GLY A 269 -3.95 37.75 10.78
C GLY A 269 -2.79 37.43 9.84
N LYS A 270 -1.70 38.20 9.85
CA LYS A 270 -0.52 37.87 9.05
C LYS A 270 0.02 36.50 9.43
N GLN A 271 0.26 35.69 8.43
CA GLN A 271 0.78 34.31 8.62
C GLN A 271 2.22 34.20 8.15
N THR A 272 3.05 33.59 8.97
CA THR A 272 4.45 33.30 8.66
C THR A 272 4.62 31.79 8.65
N VAL A 273 5.13 31.23 7.55
CA VAL A 273 5.34 29.78 7.38
C VAL A 273 6.50 29.34 8.26
N ILE A 274 6.27 28.26 9.02
CA ILE A 274 7.32 27.57 9.76
C ILE A 274 8.02 26.62 8.78
N ASN A 275 9.24 26.98 8.38
CA ASN A 275 9.98 26.27 7.31
C ASN A 275 11.22 25.54 7.80
N SER A 276 11.45 25.50 9.11
CA SER A 276 12.60 24.81 9.70
C SER A 276 12.30 24.28 11.09
N ASP A 277 13.16 23.39 11.58
CA ASP A 277 13.10 22.86 12.92
C ASP A 277 14.50 22.78 13.53
N PRO A 278 14.83 23.53 14.60
CA PRO A 278 13.94 24.45 15.31
C PRO A 278 13.67 25.73 14.53
N TYR A 279 12.59 26.41 14.89
CA TYR A 279 12.19 27.68 14.33
C TYR A 279 11.89 28.70 15.43
N THR A 280 12.48 29.87 15.33
CA THR A 280 12.18 30.98 16.21
C THR A 280 11.44 32.04 15.42
N PHE A 281 10.20 32.31 15.78
CA PHE A 281 9.44 33.39 15.19
C PHE A 281 9.96 34.73 15.70
N LYS A 282 10.13 35.66 14.79
CA LYS A 282 10.53 37.01 15.11
C LYS A 282 9.67 37.97 14.33
N GLN A 283 8.88 38.78 15.04
CA GLN A 283 8.05 39.80 14.44
C GLN A 283 8.93 40.91 13.86
N SER A 284 8.65 41.30 12.63
CA SER A 284 9.38 42.40 11.96
C SER A 284 8.73 43.74 12.27
N GLY A 285 9.46 44.63 12.88
CA GLY A 285 9.00 45.94 13.23
C GLY A 285 8.91 46.17 14.74
N THR A 286 8.79 47.42 15.13
CA THR A 286 8.61 47.81 16.53
C THR A 286 7.16 48.18 16.77
N LEU A 287 6.54 47.52 17.74
CA LEU A 287 5.16 47.76 18.12
C LEU A 287 5.05 49.15 18.83
N PRO A 288 4.13 50.03 18.43
CA PRO A 288 3.92 51.30 19.11
C PRO A 288 3.27 51.09 20.48
N ASP A 289 3.60 51.99 21.45
CA ASP A 289 2.94 51.95 22.77
C ASP A 289 1.45 52.25 22.68
N THR A 290 1.11 53.22 21.82
CA THR A 290 -0.27 53.63 21.56
C THR A 290 -0.46 53.93 20.08
N TYR A 291 -1.70 53.79 19.61
CA TYR A 291 -2.07 54.21 18.27
C TYR A 291 -3.55 54.57 18.20
N THR A 292 -3.91 55.37 17.21
CA THR A 292 -5.28 55.78 16.94
C THR A 292 -5.73 55.19 15.60
N THR A 293 -6.92 54.66 15.59
CA THR A 293 -7.54 54.12 14.38
C THR A 293 -9.00 54.54 14.32
N GLY A 294 -9.47 54.96 13.13
CA GLY A 294 -10.86 55.37 12.91
C GLY A 294 -11.33 56.54 13.80
N GLY A 295 -10.43 57.41 14.21
CA GLY A 295 -10.76 58.53 15.10
C GLY A 295 -10.93 58.17 16.57
N LYS A 296 -10.56 56.96 16.97
CA LYS A 296 -10.68 56.45 18.34
C LYS A 296 -9.32 56.17 18.96
#